data_8569183ede25ae84bcff326ac34fdbc4
#
_entry.id   8569183ede25ae84bcff326ac34fdbc4
#
_cell.length_a   1.000
_cell.length_b   1.000
_cell.length_c   1.000
_cell.angle_alpha   90.00
_cell.angle_beta   90.00
_cell.angle_gamma   90.00
#
_symmetry.space_group_name_H-M   'P 1'
#
loop_
_entity.id
_entity.type
_entity.pdbx_description
1 polymer ?
#
loop_
_entity_poly.entity_id
_entity_poly.type
_entity_poly.pdbx_seq_one_letter_code
_entity_poly.pdbx_strand_id
1 'polypeptide(L)'
;MSNTAVTTEQEWKPSGNPWLLILPAMLATFMYALDETVANVALPHIAGSYSVSSQESIWVLTSYLMASSIVIPMVDYFCKVLGRRNYFILSVFVFTVASFMCGVSNSIGMIVIARALQGFGGGSLLPLSQAITMESFKGDALNKAMAVFGLVVVVAPILGPVLGGWITDNWAWPWIFFINVPFGLFVIFLAKKYLEDPPYAKRQKGTILDKWGFFWLCVWLVPLQIVFDKGNDKDWFGSTFICWLTAIAVVGGISFFISQILNKKDNAFIRFDVLKDKNFVFGTIMLIMSNAILLASLAILPQMLQYLLGYDAFTSGLSIMPRGVGALLSLLIFGAVGGRIPYKMYAVVGFFCLGLGGWMLGHLNLEISQMNIVIPNFIFGIGLVFSMMPLVTLSCITLRNEQMTNASGFQNLLKTIGGSIGTSLVATFISRFSQMHQYMMVKSLTPTNNIYAERLSAYAGTFTQYVSDSFTGMYMAQTTLYNQMLQQCKLWAYMDSFRIFAVGCFILIPLLFILKGENRTTKN
;
A
#
# COMPACT_ATOMS: atom_id res chain seq x y z
N MET A 1 4.97 44.86 36.02
CA MET A 1 6.05 44.49 35.06
C MET A 1 6.46 43.06 35.36
N SER A 2 5.83 42.09 34.78
CA SER A 2 6.23 40.68 34.88
C SER A 2 6.84 40.27 33.54
N ASN A 3 8.18 40.15 33.54
CA ASN A 3 8.95 39.57 32.44
C ASN A 3 8.58 38.09 32.31
N THR A 4 7.67 37.76 31.41
CA THR A 4 7.56 36.40 30.90
C THR A 4 8.75 36.17 29.98
N ALA A 5 9.79 35.57 30.51
CA ALA A 5 10.88 35.01 29.72
C ALA A 5 10.29 33.98 28.76
N VAL A 6 10.27 34.34 27.50
CA VAL A 6 10.07 33.39 26.40
C VAL A 6 11.31 32.47 26.46
N THR A 7 11.14 31.31 27.06
CA THR A 7 12.12 30.25 26.98
C THR A 7 12.22 29.85 25.51
N THR A 8 13.27 30.31 24.84
CA THR A 8 13.71 29.78 23.56
C THR A 8 13.94 28.28 23.78
N GLU A 9 13.01 27.45 23.29
CA GLU A 9 13.23 26.00 23.22
C GLU A 9 14.57 25.80 22.50
N GLN A 10 15.56 25.29 23.23
CA GLN A 10 16.85 24.93 22.64
C GLN A 10 16.58 23.87 21.58
N GLU A 11 16.67 24.29 20.32
CA GLU A 11 16.51 23.41 19.17
C GLU A 11 17.53 22.27 19.28
N TRP A 12 17.03 21.06 19.46
CA TRP A 12 17.89 19.87 19.51
C TRP A 12 18.63 19.71 18.18
N LYS A 13 19.93 19.43 18.27
CA LYS A 13 20.79 19.04 17.15
C LYS A 13 21.43 17.69 17.46
N PRO A 14 21.51 16.77 16.48
CA PRO A 14 22.25 15.52 16.66
C PRO A 14 23.70 15.79 17.09
N SER A 15 24.23 14.95 18.00
CA SER A 15 25.64 15.07 18.45
C SER A 15 26.63 14.62 17.38
N GLY A 16 26.18 13.80 16.41
CA GLY A 16 27.01 13.27 15.34
C GLY A 16 26.51 13.67 13.94
N ASN A 17 27.01 12.95 12.91
CA ASN A 17 26.58 13.16 11.54
C ASN A 17 25.09 12.75 11.37
N PRO A 18 24.19 13.67 10.98
CA PRO A 18 22.77 13.38 10.85
C PRO A 18 22.45 12.26 9.84
N TRP A 19 23.26 12.08 8.81
CA TRP A 19 23.10 11.00 7.82
C TRP A 19 23.33 9.61 8.42
N LEU A 20 24.29 9.48 9.35
CA LEU A 20 24.50 8.21 10.07
C LEU A 20 23.38 7.93 11.06
N LEU A 21 22.78 8.98 11.65
CA LEU A 21 21.66 8.85 12.57
C LEU A 21 20.40 8.34 11.85
N ILE A 22 20.09 8.80 10.63
CA ILE A 22 18.92 8.37 9.88
C ILE A 22 19.14 7.05 9.14
N LEU A 23 20.37 6.59 8.95
CA LEU A 23 20.67 5.38 8.20
C LEU A 23 19.91 4.14 8.71
N PRO A 24 19.89 3.81 10.02
CA PRO A 24 19.10 2.69 10.52
C PRO A 24 17.59 2.87 10.26
N ALA A 25 17.08 4.11 10.32
CA ALA A 25 15.69 4.41 10.04
C ALA A 25 15.33 4.17 8.56
N MET A 26 16.21 4.59 7.63
CA MET A 26 16.03 4.33 6.19
C MET A 26 16.04 2.84 5.87
N LEU A 27 17.00 2.09 6.45
CA LEU A 27 17.11 0.65 6.26
C LEU A 27 15.90 -0.10 6.84
N ALA A 28 15.40 0.29 8.02
CA ALA A 28 14.21 -0.29 8.60
C ALA A 28 12.95 -0.03 7.73
N THR A 29 12.82 1.17 7.19
CA THR A 29 11.74 1.52 6.25
C THR A 29 11.83 0.69 4.97
N PHE A 30 13.04 0.52 4.43
CA PHE A 30 13.26 -0.32 3.25
C PHE A 30 12.83 -1.77 3.52
N MET A 31 13.27 -2.34 4.63
CA MET A 31 12.93 -3.70 5.05
C MET A 31 11.41 -3.88 5.21
N TYR A 32 10.74 -2.95 5.89
CA TYR A 32 9.28 -2.95 6.07
C TYR A 32 8.53 -2.90 4.73
N ALA A 33 8.86 -1.94 3.88
CA ALA A 33 8.17 -1.72 2.61
C ALA A 33 8.45 -2.82 1.57
N LEU A 34 9.65 -3.41 1.61
CA LEU A 34 10.00 -4.57 0.79
C LEU A 34 9.19 -5.80 1.22
N ASP A 35 9.15 -6.10 2.52
CA ASP A 35 8.45 -7.28 3.08
C ASP A 35 6.94 -7.26 2.79
N GLU A 36 6.32 -6.07 2.79
CA GLU A 36 4.90 -5.90 2.46
C GLU A 36 4.57 -6.37 1.03
N THR A 37 5.49 -6.20 0.09
CA THR A 37 5.26 -6.48 -1.34
C THR A 37 5.84 -7.80 -1.82
N VAL A 38 6.96 -8.25 -1.23
CA VAL A 38 7.59 -9.55 -1.55
C VAL A 38 6.62 -10.70 -1.27
N ALA A 39 5.90 -10.65 -0.15
CA ALA A 39 4.96 -11.70 0.26
C ALA A 39 3.81 -11.91 -0.74
N ASN A 40 3.39 -10.87 -1.49
CA ASN A 40 2.32 -10.98 -2.50
C ASN A 40 2.67 -11.98 -3.60
N VAL A 41 3.92 -11.99 -4.05
CA VAL A 41 4.39 -12.87 -5.15
C VAL A 41 4.52 -14.31 -4.67
N ALA A 42 4.82 -14.53 -3.39
CA ALA A 42 5.00 -15.86 -2.81
C ALA A 42 3.69 -16.56 -2.45
N LEU A 43 2.54 -15.88 -2.44
CA LEU A 43 1.25 -16.45 -2.03
C LEU A 43 0.88 -17.76 -2.75
N PRO A 44 1.02 -17.90 -4.09
CA PRO A 44 0.72 -19.17 -4.76
C PRO A 44 1.61 -20.32 -4.29
N HIS A 45 2.90 -20.04 -4.04
CA HIS A 45 3.86 -21.03 -3.52
C HIS A 45 3.54 -21.45 -2.08
N ILE A 46 3.13 -20.48 -1.24
CA ILE A 46 2.69 -20.73 0.14
C ILE A 46 1.41 -21.57 0.14
N ALA A 47 0.43 -21.24 -0.71
CA ALA A 47 -0.82 -21.98 -0.86
C ALA A 47 -0.55 -23.45 -1.27
N GLY A 48 0.31 -23.65 -2.26
CA GLY A 48 0.72 -24.98 -2.72
C GLY A 48 1.44 -25.78 -1.64
N SER A 49 2.38 -25.15 -0.91
CA SER A 49 3.18 -25.83 0.13
C SER A 49 2.35 -26.33 1.30
N TYR A 50 1.30 -25.58 1.67
CA TYR A 50 0.40 -25.97 2.77
C TYR A 50 -0.89 -26.66 2.30
N SER A 51 -1.05 -26.90 0.99
CA SER A 51 -2.26 -27.51 0.39
C SER A 51 -3.54 -26.75 0.80
N VAL A 52 -3.48 -25.42 0.84
CA VAL A 52 -4.60 -24.55 1.18
C VAL A 52 -5.09 -23.79 -0.05
N SER A 53 -6.32 -23.28 0.00
CA SER A 53 -6.87 -22.47 -1.07
C SER A 53 -6.14 -21.12 -1.20
N SER A 54 -6.17 -20.54 -2.39
CA SER A 54 -5.66 -19.17 -2.59
C SER A 54 -6.36 -18.15 -1.69
N GLN A 55 -7.64 -18.38 -1.34
CA GLN A 55 -8.39 -17.55 -0.40
C GLN A 55 -7.87 -17.63 1.04
N GLU A 56 -7.40 -18.82 1.46
CA GLU A 56 -6.81 -18.99 2.79
C GLU A 56 -5.40 -18.40 2.86
N SER A 57 -4.62 -18.49 1.78
CA SER A 57 -3.27 -17.92 1.75
C SER A 57 -3.27 -16.37 1.86
N ILE A 58 -4.34 -15.69 1.46
CA ILE A 58 -4.48 -14.24 1.61
C ILE A 58 -4.37 -13.80 3.08
N TRP A 59 -4.74 -14.65 4.05
CA TRP A 59 -4.56 -14.34 5.47
C TRP A 59 -3.13 -14.02 5.87
N VAL A 60 -2.14 -14.50 5.12
CA VAL A 60 -0.72 -14.17 5.32
C VAL A 60 -0.46 -12.66 5.12
N LEU A 61 -1.15 -12.02 4.18
CA LEU A 61 -1.07 -10.57 3.96
C LEU A 61 -1.97 -9.80 4.92
N THR A 62 -3.22 -10.24 5.03
CA THR A 62 -4.24 -9.58 5.84
C THR A 62 -3.83 -9.46 7.30
N SER A 63 -3.31 -10.53 7.91
CA SER A 63 -2.87 -10.50 9.32
C SER A 63 -1.75 -9.49 9.57
N TYR A 64 -0.82 -9.35 8.65
CA TYR A 64 0.25 -8.36 8.69
C TYR A 64 -0.31 -6.92 8.62
N LEU A 65 -1.16 -6.65 7.63
CA LEU A 65 -1.77 -5.32 7.43
C LEU A 65 -2.67 -4.92 8.60
N MET A 66 -3.46 -5.85 9.14
CA MET A 66 -4.31 -5.62 10.30
C MET A 66 -3.48 -5.23 11.53
N ALA A 67 -2.45 -6.00 11.85
CA ALA A 67 -1.58 -5.72 13.00
C ALA A 67 -0.83 -4.39 12.82
N SER A 68 -0.32 -4.10 11.63
CA SER A 68 0.33 -2.83 11.30
C SER A 68 -0.63 -1.65 11.48
N SER A 69 -1.86 -1.77 11.00
CA SER A 69 -2.88 -0.71 11.11
C SER A 69 -3.23 -0.35 12.56
N ILE A 70 -3.23 -1.34 13.47
CA ILE A 70 -3.48 -1.13 14.90
C ILE A 70 -2.33 -0.38 15.57
N VAL A 71 -1.09 -0.69 15.19
CA VAL A 71 0.11 -0.13 15.84
C VAL A 71 0.41 1.30 15.40
N ILE A 72 0.14 1.65 14.15
CA ILE A 72 0.43 2.98 13.60
C ILE A 72 -0.06 4.14 14.50
N PRO A 73 -1.31 4.20 14.95
CA PRO A 73 -1.79 5.27 15.82
C PRO A 73 -1.22 5.22 17.25
N MET A 74 -0.64 4.09 17.67
CA MET A 74 -0.06 3.91 18.99
C MET A 74 1.41 4.31 19.09
N VAL A 75 2.04 4.64 17.99
CA VAL A 75 3.50 4.93 17.92
C VAL A 75 3.91 6.02 18.91
N ASP A 76 3.14 7.12 18.99
CA ASP A 76 3.42 8.23 19.91
C ASP A 76 3.37 7.76 21.39
N TYR A 77 2.36 6.94 21.72
CA TYR A 77 2.25 6.36 23.04
C TYR A 77 3.45 5.48 23.41
N PHE A 78 3.84 4.56 22.55
CA PHE A 78 4.99 3.69 22.79
C PHE A 78 6.31 4.48 22.88
N CYS A 79 6.47 5.53 22.09
CA CYS A 79 7.60 6.44 22.19
C CYS A 79 7.66 7.11 23.57
N LYS A 80 6.55 7.57 24.11
CA LYS A 80 6.48 8.18 25.46
C LYS A 80 6.79 7.16 26.55
N VAL A 81 6.32 5.92 26.43
CA VAL A 81 6.52 4.88 27.46
C VAL A 81 7.93 4.30 27.47
N LEU A 82 8.49 4.01 26.30
CA LEU A 82 9.76 3.29 26.15
C LEU A 82 10.95 4.21 25.81
N GLY A 83 10.68 5.42 25.31
CA GLY A 83 11.64 6.25 24.59
C GLY A 83 11.71 5.84 23.12
N ARG A 84 11.96 6.81 22.25
CA ARG A 84 11.89 6.58 20.78
C ARG A 84 12.93 5.56 20.30
N ARG A 85 14.19 5.70 20.72
CA ARG A 85 15.27 4.78 20.36
C ARG A 85 14.99 3.35 20.78
N ASN A 86 14.58 3.14 22.05
CA ASN A 86 14.31 1.81 22.56
C ASN A 86 13.09 1.18 21.86
N TYR A 87 12.05 1.97 21.60
CA TYR A 87 10.89 1.50 20.88
C TYR A 87 11.23 1.14 19.43
N PHE A 88 12.03 1.93 18.72
CA PHE A 88 12.52 1.62 17.39
C PHE A 88 13.28 0.29 17.37
N ILE A 89 14.24 0.11 18.29
CA ILE A 89 15.02 -1.14 18.40
C ILE A 89 14.12 -2.33 18.69
N LEU A 90 13.15 -2.19 19.62
CA LEU A 90 12.18 -3.23 19.94
C LEU A 90 11.32 -3.59 18.72
N SER A 91 10.85 -2.60 17.97
CA SER A 91 10.05 -2.79 16.76
C SER A 91 10.79 -3.58 15.69
N VAL A 92 12.06 -3.21 15.41
CA VAL A 92 12.92 -3.96 14.49
C VAL A 92 13.19 -5.37 15.00
N PHE A 93 13.40 -5.55 16.30
CA PHE A 93 13.64 -6.86 16.91
C PHE A 93 12.42 -7.77 16.77
N VAL A 94 11.22 -7.28 17.12
CA VAL A 94 9.96 -8.04 16.97
C VAL A 94 9.72 -8.39 15.50
N PHE A 95 9.93 -7.45 14.58
CA PHE A 95 9.81 -7.70 13.14
C PHE A 95 10.76 -8.81 12.69
N THR A 96 12.03 -8.75 13.11
CA THR A 96 13.07 -9.72 12.71
C THR A 96 12.79 -11.13 13.24
N VAL A 97 12.41 -11.24 14.53
CA VAL A 97 12.04 -12.53 15.13
C VAL A 97 10.80 -13.11 14.47
N ALA A 98 9.78 -12.29 14.24
CA ALA A 98 8.56 -12.73 13.58
C ALA A 98 8.83 -13.14 12.11
N SER A 99 9.73 -12.45 11.42
CA SER A 99 10.15 -12.85 10.06
C SER A 99 10.84 -14.22 10.06
N PHE A 100 11.72 -14.48 11.03
CA PHE A 100 12.29 -15.81 11.21
C PHE A 100 11.20 -16.87 11.46
N MET A 101 10.21 -16.57 12.32
CA MET A 101 9.07 -17.47 12.59
C MET A 101 8.25 -17.74 11.32
N CYS A 102 8.07 -16.77 10.43
CA CYS A 102 7.42 -16.98 9.13
C CYS A 102 8.21 -17.97 8.27
N GLY A 103 9.54 -17.87 8.23
CA GLY A 103 10.38 -18.74 7.42
C GLY A 103 10.45 -20.20 7.92
N VAL A 104 10.30 -20.43 9.23
CA VAL A 104 10.29 -21.80 9.84
C VAL A 104 8.87 -22.34 10.06
N SER A 105 7.84 -21.66 9.59
CA SER A 105 6.45 -22.07 9.80
C SER A 105 6.16 -23.42 9.12
N ASN A 106 5.36 -24.26 9.78
CA ASN A 106 4.97 -25.59 9.30
C ASN A 106 3.46 -25.68 8.97
N SER A 107 2.73 -24.59 9.14
CA SER A 107 1.29 -24.52 8.86
C SER A 107 0.85 -23.11 8.53
N ILE A 108 -0.27 -23.00 7.82
CA ILE A 108 -0.89 -21.70 7.50
C ILE A 108 -1.24 -20.91 8.77
N GLY A 109 -1.69 -21.55 9.83
CA GLY A 109 -2.01 -20.88 11.10
C GLY A 109 -0.76 -20.28 11.76
N MET A 110 0.37 -21.01 11.73
CA MET A 110 1.64 -20.52 12.30
C MET A 110 2.16 -19.29 11.53
N ILE A 111 2.15 -19.33 10.19
CA ILE A 111 2.61 -18.18 9.40
C ILE A 111 1.69 -16.98 9.58
N VAL A 112 0.37 -17.15 9.69
CA VAL A 112 -0.59 -16.07 9.93
C VAL A 112 -0.32 -15.39 11.28
N ILE A 113 -0.07 -16.15 12.35
CA ILE A 113 0.28 -15.59 13.67
C ILE A 113 1.64 -14.88 13.60
N ALA A 114 2.64 -15.48 12.96
CA ALA A 114 3.95 -14.87 12.79
C ALA A 114 3.87 -13.57 11.98
N ARG A 115 3.03 -13.53 10.93
CA ARG A 115 2.76 -12.31 10.14
C ARG A 115 2.06 -11.22 10.96
N ALA A 116 1.11 -11.59 11.82
CA ALA A 116 0.50 -10.62 12.74
C ALA A 116 1.54 -10.02 13.70
N LEU A 117 2.42 -10.83 14.28
CA LEU A 117 3.54 -10.35 15.10
C LEU A 117 4.51 -9.47 14.31
N GLN A 118 4.82 -9.85 13.07
CA GLN A 118 5.68 -9.09 12.18
C GLN A 118 5.06 -7.72 11.82
N GLY A 119 3.75 -7.68 11.53
CA GLY A 119 3.00 -6.46 11.30
C GLY A 119 2.98 -5.55 12.54
N PHE A 120 2.85 -6.13 13.73
CA PHE A 120 2.93 -5.39 14.99
C PHE A 120 4.29 -4.72 15.19
N GLY A 121 5.40 -5.40 14.88
CA GLY A 121 6.74 -4.80 14.88
C GLY A 121 6.93 -3.79 13.75
N GLY A 122 6.51 -4.15 12.53
CA GLY A 122 6.74 -3.37 11.31
C GLY A 122 5.97 -2.06 11.21
N GLY A 123 4.69 -2.05 11.63
CA GLY A 123 3.79 -0.90 11.44
C GLY A 123 4.27 0.43 12.04
N SER A 124 5.14 0.37 13.05
CA SER A 124 5.75 1.55 13.64
C SER A 124 6.98 2.08 12.89
N LEU A 125 7.64 1.27 12.06
CA LEU A 125 8.93 1.60 11.46
C LEU A 125 8.84 2.79 10.50
N LEU A 126 7.82 2.83 9.65
CA LEU A 126 7.62 3.92 8.70
C LEU A 126 7.40 5.28 9.38
N PRO A 127 6.41 5.45 10.30
CA PRO A 127 6.18 6.73 10.96
C PRO A 127 7.34 7.15 11.88
N LEU A 128 8.01 6.20 12.56
CA LEU A 128 9.20 6.50 13.35
C LEU A 128 10.35 7.01 12.50
N SER A 129 10.63 6.33 11.39
CA SER A 129 11.71 6.71 10.47
C SER A 129 11.47 8.08 9.86
N GLN A 130 10.21 8.37 9.49
CA GLN A 130 9.82 9.68 9.00
C GLN A 130 10.07 10.77 10.06
N ALA A 131 9.63 10.55 11.30
CA ALA A 131 9.82 11.50 12.39
C ALA A 131 11.30 11.73 12.69
N ILE A 132 12.11 10.66 12.78
CA ILE A 132 13.56 10.75 13.00
C ILE A 132 14.22 11.57 11.88
N THR A 133 13.83 11.35 10.62
CA THR A 133 14.38 12.07 9.47
C THR A 133 14.02 13.56 9.54
N MET A 134 12.75 13.90 9.81
CA MET A 134 12.29 15.29 9.87
C MET A 134 12.95 16.10 10.99
N GLU A 135 13.26 15.46 12.11
CA GLU A 135 13.87 16.12 13.26
C GLU A 135 15.40 16.26 13.15
N SER A 136 16.04 15.36 12.39
CA SER A 136 17.50 15.34 12.26
C SER A 136 18.04 16.41 11.31
N PHE A 137 17.21 16.98 10.46
CA PHE A 137 17.61 17.94 9.42
C PHE A 137 16.73 19.19 9.41
N LYS A 138 17.29 20.32 8.95
CA LYS A 138 16.59 21.61 8.80
C LYS A 138 16.89 22.25 7.45
N GLY A 139 15.99 23.11 7.02
CA GLY A 139 16.13 23.87 5.77
C GLY A 139 16.32 22.95 4.55
N ASP A 140 17.25 23.31 3.67
CA ASP A 140 17.50 22.56 2.42
C ASP A 140 18.01 21.13 2.66
N ALA A 141 18.71 20.89 3.78
CA ALA A 141 19.14 19.55 4.15
C ALA A 141 17.95 18.63 4.48
N LEU A 142 16.89 19.15 5.08
CA LEU A 142 15.65 18.42 5.32
C LEU A 142 15.02 17.96 4.01
N ASN A 143 14.93 18.85 3.00
CA ASN A 143 14.37 18.49 1.70
C ASN A 143 15.14 17.34 1.05
N LYS A 144 16.48 17.35 1.14
CA LYS A 144 17.33 16.26 0.64
C LYS A 144 17.12 14.96 1.41
N ALA A 145 17.05 15.02 2.74
CA ALA A 145 16.82 13.84 3.57
C ALA A 145 15.43 13.24 3.34
N MET A 146 14.40 14.07 3.22
CA MET A 146 13.05 13.63 2.89
C MET A 146 12.94 13.07 1.47
N ALA A 147 13.73 13.60 0.52
CA ALA A 147 13.83 13.01 -0.81
C ALA A 147 14.44 11.60 -0.76
N VAL A 148 15.51 11.38 0.01
CA VAL A 148 16.10 10.05 0.22
C VAL A 148 15.11 9.12 0.93
N PHE A 149 14.38 9.60 1.94
CA PHE A 149 13.33 8.84 2.61
C PHE A 149 12.22 8.43 1.62
N GLY A 150 11.72 9.37 0.84
CA GLY A 150 10.71 9.12 -0.20
C GLY A 150 11.19 8.11 -1.25
N LEU A 151 12.47 8.18 -1.63
CA LEU A 151 13.11 7.22 -2.51
C LEU A 151 13.02 5.79 -1.95
N VAL A 152 13.36 5.61 -0.68
CA VAL A 152 13.28 4.31 0.00
C VAL A 152 11.85 3.78 0.00
N VAL A 153 10.88 4.63 0.38
CA VAL A 153 9.45 4.25 0.47
C VAL A 153 8.88 3.85 -0.89
N VAL A 154 9.36 4.47 -1.98
CA VAL A 154 8.85 4.18 -3.33
C VAL A 154 9.58 3.00 -3.98
N VAL A 155 10.90 2.90 -3.80
CA VAL A 155 11.72 1.86 -4.47
C VAL A 155 11.52 0.49 -3.86
N ALA A 156 11.40 0.40 -2.52
CA ALA A 156 11.28 -0.87 -1.83
C ALA A 156 10.07 -1.70 -2.31
N PRO A 157 8.84 -1.16 -2.41
CA PRO A 157 7.70 -1.91 -2.93
C PRO A 157 7.85 -2.37 -4.39
N ILE A 158 8.67 -1.68 -5.17
CA ILE A 158 8.89 -2.01 -6.58
C ILE A 158 9.90 -3.12 -6.73
N LEU A 159 10.95 -3.11 -5.89
CA LEU A 159 11.92 -4.20 -5.84
C LEU A 159 11.32 -5.48 -5.26
N GLY A 160 10.27 -5.37 -4.42
CA GLY A 160 9.63 -6.51 -3.77
C GLY A 160 9.22 -7.62 -4.73
N PRO A 161 8.36 -7.37 -5.72
CA PRO A 161 7.96 -8.38 -6.69
C PRO A 161 9.13 -8.99 -7.48
N VAL A 162 10.14 -8.19 -7.83
CA VAL A 162 11.33 -8.66 -8.57
C VAL A 162 12.17 -9.60 -7.70
N LEU A 163 12.51 -9.16 -6.49
CA LEU A 163 13.29 -9.96 -5.54
C LEU A 163 12.50 -11.18 -5.07
N GLY A 164 11.22 -11.00 -4.77
CA GLY A 164 10.33 -12.07 -4.33
C GLY A 164 10.17 -13.14 -5.40
N GLY A 165 9.94 -12.74 -6.66
CA GLY A 165 9.88 -13.65 -7.79
C GLY A 165 11.19 -14.41 -7.96
N TRP A 166 12.32 -13.71 -8.00
CA TRP A 166 13.62 -14.35 -8.15
C TRP A 166 13.94 -15.35 -7.02
N ILE A 167 13.62 -14.99 -5.76
CA ILE A 167 13.85 -15.87 -4.62
C ILE A 167 12.94 -17.11 -4.68
N THR A 168 11.66 -16.94 -5.01
CA THR A 168 10.70 -18.05 -5.05
C THR A 168 10.95 -18.98 -6.22
N ASP A 169 11.38 -18.48 -7.37
CA ASP A 169 11.63 -19.28 -8.57
C ASP A 169 12.97 -20.04 -8.51
N ASN A 170 14.01 -19.47 -7.87
CA ASN A 170 15.35 -20.06 -7.83
C ASN A 170 15.68 -20.78 -6.51
N TRP A 171 15.01 -20.43 -5.41
CA TRP A 171 15.24 -21.01 -4.09
C TRP A 171 13.91 -21.58 -3.56
N ALA A 172 13.53 -21.23 -2.33
CA ALA A 172 12.25 -21.61 -1.76
C ALA A 172 11.57 -20.38 -1.15
N TRP A 173 10.22 -20.33 -1.18
CA TRP A 173 9.48 -19.19 -0.66
C TRP A 173 9.84 -18.75 0.77
N PRO A 174 10.26 -19.62 1.75
CA PRO A 174 10.64 -19.15 3.09
C PRO A 174 11.81 -18.15 3.11
N TRP A 175 12.65 -18.15 2.08
CA TRP A 175 13.79 -17.25 2.00
C TRP A 175 13.39 -15.78 1.85
N ILE A 176 12.18 -15.48 1.36
CA ILE A 176 11.67 -14.10 1.35
C ILE A 176 11.57 -13.51 2.76
N PHE A 177 11.39 -14.37 3.78
CA PHE A 177 11.35 -13.98 5.18
C PHE A 177 12.74 -14.04 5.82
N PHE A 178 13.54 -15.06 5.51
CA PHE A 178 14.88 -15.20 6.07
C PHE A 178 15.83 -14.06 5.70
N ILE A 179 15.67 -13.43 4.53
CA ILE A 179 16.48 -12.28 4.13
C ILE A 179 16.36 -11.10 5.11
N ASN A 180 15.21 -10.95 5.77
CA ASN A 180 14.99 -9.91 6.77
C ASN A 180 15.81 -10.14 8.07
N VAL A 181 16.22 -11.37 8.35
CA VAL A 181 16.90 -11.70 9.62
C VAL A 181 18.29 -11.06 9.72
N PRO A 182 19.25 -11.30 8.80
CA PRO A 182 20.54 -10.66 8.85
C PRO A 182 20.42 -9.15 8.70
N PHE A 183 19.48 -8.68 7.86
CA PHE A 183 19.25 -7.26 7.63
C PHE A 183 18.72 -6.56 8.89
N GLY A 184 17.75 -7.15 9.59
CA GLY A 184 17.19 -6.62 10.83
C GLY A 184 18.22 -6.58 11.97
N LEU A 185 19.06 -7.63 12.11
CA LEU A 185 20.16 -7.62 13.08
C LEU A 185 21.17 -6.50 12.79
N PHE A 186 21.47 -6.24 11.52
CA PHE A 186 22.34 -5.14 11.11
C PHE A 186 21.71 -3.78 11.43
N VAL A 187 20.41 -3.60 11.18
CA VAL A 187 19.68 -2.38 11.55
C VAL A 187 19.68 -2.15 13.06
N ILE A 188 19.47 -3.20 13.87
CA ILE A 188 19.55 -3.10 15.35
C ILE A 188 20.94 -2.66 15.81
N PHE A 189 21.98 -3.22 15.20
CA PHE A 189 23.37 -2.82 15.52
C PHE A 189 23.61 -1.34 15.21
N LEU A 190 23.20 -0.88 14.02
CA LEU A 190 23.32 0.54 13.63
C LEU A 190 22.47 1.46 14.52
N ALA A 191 21.25 1.05 14.86
CA ALA A 191 20.37 1.83 15.73
C ALA A 191 20.94 1.98 17.13
N LYS A 192 21.53 0.92 17.69
CA LYS A 192 22.23 0.99 18.98
C LYS A 192 23.45 1.92 18.94
N LYS A 193 24.12 2.03 17.81
CA LYS A 193 25.33 2.83 17.68
C LYS A 193 25.04 4.31 17.39
N TYR A 194 24.09 4.60 16.50
CA TYR A 194 23.91 5.94 15.94
C TYR A 194 22.60 6.64 16.32
N LEU A 195 21.56 5.89 16.74
CA LEU A 195 20.27 6.51 17.04
C LEU A 195 20.31 7.17 18.43
N GLU A 196 19.95 8.45 18.48
CA GLU A 196 19.89 9.26 19.70
C GLU A 196 18.46 9.69 19.98
N ASP A 197 18.10 9.79 21.26
CA ASP A 197 16.79 10.34 21.68
C ASP A 197 16.92 11.84 21.95
N PRO A 198 16.15 12.69 21.26
CA PRO A 198 15.98 14.08 21.67
C PRO A 198 15.45 14.16 23.11
N PRO A 199 15.75 15.24 23.87
CA PRO A 199 15.29 15.39 25.25
C PRO A 199 13.78 15.21 25.45
N TYR A 200 12.97 15.68 24.49
CA TYR A 200 11.50 15.56 24.49
C TYR A 200 10.99 14.18 24.08
N ALA A 201 11.79 13.35 23.42
CA ALA A 201 11.44 11.98 23.01
C ALA A 201 11.95 10.90 23.96
N LYS A 202 12.54 11.30 25.10
CA LYS A 202 12.92 10.39 26.18
C LYS A 202 11.69 9.87 26.91
N ARG A 203 11.85 8.71 27.55
CA ARG A 203 10.80 8.07 28.35
C ARG A 203 10.15 9.05 29.33
N GLN A 204 8.84 9.17 29.27
CA GLN A 204 8.03 9.97 30.18
C GLN A 204 7.41 9.07 31.26
N LYS A 205 7.66 9.39 32.55
CA LYS A 205 7.05 8.68 33.68
C LYS A 205 5.61 9.17 33.86
N GLY A 206 4.65 8.25 33.99
CA GLY A 206 3.25 8.59 34.27
C GLY A 206 2.34 8.68 33.06
N THR A 207 2.79 8.30 31.88
CA THR A 207 1.93 8.19 30.69
C THR A 207 0.87 7.10 30.91
N ILE A 208 -0.41 7.47 30.85
CA ILE A 208 -1.54 6.56 31.02
C ILE A 208 -1.99 6.07 29.64
N LEU A 209 -2.07 4.75 29.48
CA LEU A 209 -2.63 4.15 28.26
C LEU A 209 -4.14 4.39 28.20
N ASP A 210 -4.60 4.94 27.09
CA ASP A 210 -6.04 4.98 26.78
C ASP A 210 -6.51 3.56 26.40
N LYS A 211 -6.79 2.74 27.45
CA LYS A 211 -7.20 1.34 27.28
C LYS A 211 -8.50 1.22 26.49
N TRP A 212 -9.43 2.15 26.70
CA TRP A 212 -10.73 2.17 26.02
C TRP A 212 -10.58 2.61 24.56
N GLY A 213 -9.78 3.63 24.31
CA GLY A 213 -9.44 4.03 22.94
C GLY A 213 -8.74 2.90 22.15
N PHE A 214 -7.81 2.19 22.80
CA PHE A 214 -7.17 1.01 22.20
C PHE A 214 -8.15 -0.12 21.91
N PHE A 215 -8.99 -0.47 22.87
CA PHE A 215 -10.00 -1.52 22.70
C PHE A 215 -10.94 -1.21 21.52
N TRP A 216 -11.49 0.00 21.48
CA TRP A 216 -12.40 0.41 20.40
C TRP A 216 -11.68 0.54 19.04
N LEU A 217 -10.41 0.93 19.03
CA LEU A 217 -9.59 0.92 17.81
C LEU A 217 -9.48 -0.50 17.22
N CYS A 218 -9.20 -1.50 18.06
CA CYS A 218 -9.14 -2.90 17.63
C CYS A 218 -10.50 -3.40 17.14
N VAL A 219 -11.59 -3.10 17.90
CA VAL A 219 -12.97 -3.48 17.54
C VAL A 219 -13.42 -2.82 16.24
N TRP A 220 -12.86 -1.67 15.89
CA TRP A 220 -13.11 -0.99 14.62
C TRP A 220 -12.28 -1.56 13.47
N LEU A 221 -10.95 -1.55 13.60
CA LEU A 221 -10.04 -1.82 12.47
C LEU A 221 -9.98 -3.30 12.09
N VAL A 222 -10.00 -4.22 13.06
CA VAL A 222 -9.89 -5.65 12.77
C VAL A 222 -11.09 -6.17 11.96
N PRO A 223 -12.36 -5.97 12.40
CA PRO A 223 -13.49 -6.41 11.60
C PRO A 223 -13.58 -5.67 10.26
N LEU A 224 -13.25 -4.36 10.23
CA LEU A 224 -13.26 -3.56 9.01
C LEU A 224 -12.29 -4.14 7.95
N GLN A 225 -11.08 -4.52 8.36
CA GLN A 225 -10.10 -5.13 7.47
C GLN A 225 -10.59 -6.49 6.94
N ILE A 226 -11.17 -7.32 7.81
CA ILE A 226 -11.74 -8.62 7.39
C ILE A 226 -12.89 -8.42 6.40
N VAL A 227 -13.75 -7.43 6.61
CA VAL A 227 -14.82 -7.08 5.67
C VAL A 227 -14.25 -6.71 4.30
N PHE A 228 -13.20 -5.90 4.24
CA PHE A 228 -12.58 -5.55 2.96
C PHE A 228 -11.92 -6.73 2.28
N ASP A 229 -11.22 -7.60 3.02
CA ASP A 229 -10.48 -8.72 2.43
C ASP A 229 -11.39 -9.89 2.02
N LYS A 230 -12.45 -10.16 2.79
CA LYS A 230 -13.35 -11.31 2.57
C LYS A 230 -14.71 -10.95 1.98
N GLY A 231 -15.00 -9.66 1.84
CA GLY A 231 -16.28 -9.19 1.35
C GLY A 231 -16.62 -9.74 -0.03
N ASN A 232 -15.68 -9.67 -0.97
CA ASN A 232 -15.87 -10.19 -2.31
C ASN A 232 -16.06 -11.72 -2.33
N ASP A 233 -15.27 -12.48 -1.56
CA ASP A 233 -15.33 -13.95 -1.50
C ASP A 233 -16.64 -14.46 -0.89
N LYS A 234 -17.23 -13.67 0.00
CA LYS A 234 -18.45 -14.01 0.75
C LYS A 234 -19.71 -13.30 0.23
N ASP A 235 -19.66 -12.76 -0.98
CA ASP A 235 -20.77 -12.03 -1.60
C ASP A 235 -21.26 -10.83 -0.76
N TRP A 236 -20.33 -10.13 -0.10
CA TRP A 236 -20.60 -8.91 0.66
C TRP A 236 -21.76 -9.07 1.65
N PHE A 237 -22.75 -8.18 1.58
CA PHE A 237 -23.90 -8.18 2.48
C PHE A 237 -24.88 -9.33 2.26
N GLY A 238 -24.66 -10.21 1.29
CA GLY A 238 -25.35 -11.49 1.18
C GLY A 238 -24.94 -12.48 2.27
N SER A 239 -23.78 -12.29 2.88
CA SER A 239 -23.28 -13.12 3.98
C SER A 239 -23.60 -12.53 5.35
N THR A 240 -24.30 -13.29 6.21
CA THR A 240 -24.55 -12.93 7.60
C THR A 240 -23.26 -12.64 8.38
N PHE A 241 -22.17 -13.36 8.07
CA PHE A 241 -20.86 -13.13 8.69
C PHE A 241 -20.32 -11.72 8.39
N ILE A 242 -20.35 -11.28 7.13
CA ILE A 242 -19.91 -9.94 6.72
C ILE A 242 -20.82 -8.86 7.31
N CYS A 243 -22.14 -9.10 7.39
CA CYS A 243 -23.08 -8.18 8.02
C CYS A 243 -22.75 -7.94 9.51
N TRP A 244 -22.49 -9.01 10.28
CA TRP A 244 -22.10 -8.89 11.68
C TRP A 244 -20.75 -8.17 11.84
N LEU A 245 -19.74 -8.53 11.06
CA LEU A 245 -18.45 -7.84 11.12
C LEU A 245 -18.58 -6.36 10.76
N THR A 246 -19.40 -6.03 9.76
CA THR A 246 -19.67 -4.62 9.41
C THR A 246 -20.35 -3.88 10.56
N ALA A 247 -21.35 -4.49 11.18
CA ALA A 247 -22.02 -3.90 12.34
C ALA A 247 -21.04 -3.67 13.50
N ILE A 248 -20.20 -4.66 13.81
CA ILE A 248 -19.16 -4.53 14.85
C ILE A 248 -18.16 -3.42 14.49
N ALA A 249 -17.71 -3.35 13.23
CA ALA A 249 -16.79 -2.31 12.78
C ALA A 249 -17.42 -0.91 12.89
N VAL A 250 -18.67 -0.74 12.52
CA VAL A 250 -19.38 0.55 12.63
C VAL A 250 -19.55 0.97 14.10
N VAL A 251 -20.01 0.05 14.96
CA VAL A 251 -20.14 0.32 16.40
C VAL A 251 -18.77 0.62 17.02
N GLY A 252 -17.75 -0.17 16.68
CA GLY A 252 -16.37 0.05 17.13
C GLY A 252 -15.82 1.40 16.71
N GLY A 253 -16.04 1.80 15.45
CA GLY A 253 -15.61 3.09 14.92
C GLY A 253 -16.31 4.26 15.62
N ILE A 254 -17.64 4.22 15.74
CA ILE A 254 -18.40 5.27 16.46
C ILE A 254 -17.93 5.38 17.91
N SER A 255 -17.78 4.24 18.61
CA SER A 255 -17.31 4.20 19.99
C SER A 255 -15.87 4.71 20.14
N PHE A 256 -14.99 4.40 19.18
CA PHE A 256 -13.64 4.95 19.13
C PHE A 256 -13.66 6.47 19.00
N PHE A 257 -14.41 7.02 18.04
CA PHE A 257 -14.52 8.47 17.86
C PHE A 257 -15.09 9.17 19.10
N ILE A 258 -16.13 8.61 19.71
CA ILE A 258 -16.71 9.13 20.95
C ILE A 258 -15.66 9.08 22.09
N SER A 259 -14.97 7.95 22.26
CA SER A 259 -13.91 7.81 23.26
C SER A 259 -12.81 8.87 23.10
N GLN A 260 -12.36 9.13 21.87
CA GLN A 260 -11.32 10.12 21.60
C GLN A 260 -11.81 11.57 21.84
N ILE A 261 -13.09 11.87 21.60
CA ILE A 261 -13.67 13.19 21.86
C ILE A 261 -13.82 13.44 23.36
N LEU A 262 -14.23 12.40 24.11
CA LEU A 262 -14.44 12.49 25.56
C LEU A 262 -13.13 12.46 26.35
N ASN A 263 -12.07 11.93 25.78
CA ASN A 263 -10.78 11.83 26.44
C ASN A 263 -10.11 13.21 26.57
N LYS A 264 -9.37 13.42 27.67
CA LYS A 264 -8.59 14.65 27.83
C LYS A 264 -7.57 14.75 26.69
N LYS A 265 -7.37 15.96 26.13
CA LYS A 265 -6.54 16.23 24.95
C LYS A 265 -5.13 15.63 25.02
N ASP A 266 -4.57 15.44 26.21
CA ASP A 266 -3.21 14.93 26.40
C ASP A 266 -3.09 13.40 26.33
N ASN A 267 -4.20 12.68 26.53
CA ASN A 267 -4.24 11.20 26.54
C ASN A 267 -4.89 10.60 25.28
N ALA A 268 -5.48 11.42 24.40
CA ALA A 268 -6.10 10.94 23.17
C ALA A 268 -5.05 10.49 22.14
N PHE A 269 -5.26 9.33 21.51
CA PHE A 269 -4.41 8.86 20.39
C PHE A 269 -4.50 9.79 19.19
N ILE A 270 -5.70 10.32 18.91
CA ILE A 270 -5.97 11.21 17.79
C ILE A 270 -6.67 12.47 18.30
N ARG A 271 -6.10 13.62 17.99
CA ARG A 271 -6.73 14.92 18.24
C ARG A 271 -7.45 15.39 17.00
N PHE A 272 -8.77 15.55 17.09
CA PHE A 272 -9.61 15.98 15.95
C PHE A 272 -9.51 17.48 15.61
N ASP A 273 -8.69 18.24 16.33
CA ASP A 273 -8.48 19.67 16.05
C ASP A 273 -8.00 19.91 14.62
N VAL A 274 -7.26 18.95 14.05
CA VAL A 274 -6.75 18.99 12.68
C VAL A 274 -7.85 18.89 11.61
N LEU A 275 -9.01 18.28 11.94
CA LEU A 275 -10.15 18.17 11.02
C LEU A 275 -10.91 19.50 10.83
N LYS A 276 -10.64 20.52 11.65
CA LYS A 276 -11.18 21.85 11.46
C LYS A 276 -10.53 22.58 10.29
N ASP A 277 -9.35 22.15 9.90
CA ASP A 277 -8.62 22.72 8.77
C ASP A 277 -9.07 22.09 7.45
N LYS A 278 -9.67 22.92 6.57
CA LYS A 278 -10.18 22.47 5.27
C LYS A 278 -9.06 21.92 4.36
N ASN A 279 -7.87 22.52 4.42
CA ASN A 279 -6.73 22.06 3.62
C ASN A 279 -6.31 20.66 4.03
N PHE A 280 -6.25 20.42 5.34
CA PHE A 280 -5.94 19.09 5.88
C PHE A 280 -6.96 18.04 5.44
N VAL A 281 -8.26 18.33 5.57
CA VAL A 281 -9.34 17.40 5.22
C VAL A 281 -9.32 17.06 3.73
N PHE A 282 -9.35 18.06 2.85
CA PHE A 282 -9.36 17.84 1.40
C PHE A 282 -8.06 17.19 0.91
N GLY A 283 -6.90 17.64 1.41
CA GLY A 283 -5.61 17.04 1.08
C GLY A 283 -5.51 15.58 1.52
N THR A 284 -6.03 15.25 2.71
CA THR A 284 -6.06 13.88 3.23
C THR A 284 -6.99 12.98 2.40
N ILE A 285 -8.17 13.46 2.00
CA ILE A 285 -9.07 12.70 1.11
C ILE A 285 -8.37 12.36 -0.20
N MET A 286 -7.68 13.32 -0.82
CA MET A 286 -6.93 13.07 -2.05
C MET A 286 -5.78 12.09 -1.85
N LEU A 287 -5.10 12.14 -0.70
CA LEU A 287 -4.06 11.15 -0.34
C LEU A 287 -4.63 9.76 -0.15
N ILE A 288 -5.81 9.63 0.47
CA ILE A 288 -6.53 8.35 0.61
C ILE A 288 -6.82 7.76 -0.78
N MET A 289 -7.37 8.55 -1.68
CA MET A 289 -7.70 8.11 -3.04
C MET A 289 -6.44 7.73 -3.85
N SER A 290 -5.37 8.54 -3.77
CA SER A 290 -4.08 8.21 -4.40
C SER A 290 -3.52 6.88 -3.88
N ASN A 291 -3.57 6.66 -2.57
CA ASN A 291 -3.07 5.43 -1.95
C ASN A 291 -3.95 4.22 -2.32
N ALA A 292 -5.27 4.40 -2.38
CA ALA A 292 -6.20 3.37 -2.84
C ALA A 292 -5.88 2.92 -4.27
N ILE A 293 -5.66 3.85 -5.20
CA ILE A 293 -5.30 3.56 -6.59
C ILE A 293 -3.92 2.88 -6.66
N LEU A 294 -2.95 3.34 -5.86
CA LEU A 294 -1.62 2.73 -5.79
C LEU A 294 -1.70 1.27 -5.39
N LEU A 295 -2.28 0.96 -4.22
CA LEU A 295 -2.32 -0.40 -3.69
C LEU A 295 -3.20 -1.31 -4.54
N ALA A 296 -4.35 -0.82 -5.03
CA ALA A 296 -5.18 -1.56 -5.97
C ALA A 296 -4.40 -1.94 -7.24
N SER A 297 -3.68 -1.00 -7.86
CA SER A 297 -2.89 -1.27 -9.07
C SER A 297 -1.72 -2.22 -8.82
N LEU A 298 -1.09 -2.15 -7.64
CA LEU A 298 -0.02 -3.09 -7.24
C LEU A 298 -0.56 -4.50 -7.00
N ALA A 299 -1.80 -4.64 -6.54
CA ALA A 299 -2.41 -5.94 -6.31
C ALA A 299 -2.83 -6.64 -7.62
N ILE A 300 -3.45 -5.89 -8.55
CA ILE A 300 -4.08 -6.50 -9.74
C ILE A 300 -3.14 -6.66 -10.94
N LEU A 301 -2.15 -5.78 -11.09
CA LEU A 301 -1.28 -5.83 -12.26
C LEU A 301 -0.44 -7.12 -12.32
N PRO A 302 0.24 -7.57 -11.24
CA PRO A 302 0.92 -8.86 -11.24
C PRO A 302 -0.02 -10.04 -11.53
N GLN A 303 -1.24 -10.01 -10.96
CA GLN A 303 -2.24 -11.04 -11.20
C GLN A 303 -2.65 -11.12 -12.67
N MET A 304 -2.89 -9.97 -13.31
CA MET A 304 -3.19 -9.91 -14.74
C MET A 304 -2.04 -10.50 -15.58
N LEU A 305 -0.78 -10.14 -15.27
CA LEU A 305 0.38 -10.61 -16.01
C LEU A 305 0.60 -12.13 -15.85
N GLN A 306 0.48 -12.65 -14.62
CA GLN A 306 0.75 -14.07 -14.34
C GLN A 306 -0.41 -14.98 -14.75
N TYR A 307 -1.65 -14.66 -14.33
CA TYR A 307 -2.80 -15.57 -14.56
C TYR A 307 -3.45 -15.41 -15.93
N LEU A 308 -3.33 -14.23 -16.56
CA LEU A 308 -4.00 -13.99 -17.85
C LEU A 308 -3.02 -14.04 -19.02
N LEU A 309 -1.84 -13.43 -18.88
CA LEU A 309 -0.82 -13.37 -19.93
C LEU A 309 0.24 -14.48 -19.81
N GLY A 310 0.18 -15.29 -18.73
CA GLY A 310 1.08 -16.44 -18.55
C GLY A 310 2.54 -16.07 -18.25
N TYR A 311 2.81 -14.84 -17.76
CA TYR A 311 4.16 -14.44 -17.37
C TYR A 311 4.58 -15.20 -16.10
N ASP A 312 5.85 -15.59 -16.04
CA ASP A 312 6.48 -16.04 -14.79
C ASP A 312 6.58 -14.86 -13.78
N ALA A 313 6.76 -15.19 -12.51
CA ALA A 313 6.78 -14.19 -11.43
C ALA A 313 7.89 -13.15 -11.63
N PHE A 314 9.07 -13.57 -12.09
CA PHE A 314 10.20 -12.68 -12.36
C PHE A 314 9.91 -11.71 -13.50
N THR A 315 9.44 -12.20 -14.65
CA THR A 315 9.08 -11.36 -15.81
C THR A 315 7.93 -10.39 -15.48
N SER A 316 6.96 -10.84 -14.70
CA SER A 316 5.90 -9.99 -14.17
C SER A 316 6.47 -8.83 -13.33
N GLY A 317 7.38 -9.14 -12.39
CA GLY A 317 8.06 -8.14 -11.57
C GLY A 317 8.88 -7.15 -12.41
N LEU A 318 9.64 -7.67 -13.38
CA LEU A 318 10.45 -6.86 -14.29
C LEU A 318 9.60 -5.90 -15.14
N SER A 319 8.41 -6.34 -15.55
CA SER A 319 7.46 -5.50 -16.32
C SER A 319 6.86 -4.35 -15.49
N ILE A 320 6.84 -4.49 -14.16
CA ILE A 320 6.35 -3.47 -13.22
C ILE A 320 7.48 -2.53 -12.76
N MET A 321 8.74 -2.98 -12.80
CA MET A 321 9.92 -2.23 -12.36
C MET A 321 10.03 -0.80 -12.96
N PRO A 322 9.64 -0.53 -14.23
CA PRO A 322 9.66 0.82 -14.82
C PRO A 322 8.85 1.85 -14.04
N ARG A 323 7.83 1.42 -13.27
CA ARG A 323 7.10 2.28 -12.33
C ARG A 323 8.05 2.91 -11.30
N GLY A 324 9.02 2.14 -10.83
CA GLY A 324 10.05 2.62 -9.91
C GLY A 324 11.00 3.61 -10.54
N VAL A 325 11.42 3.33 -11.74
CA VAL A 325 12.30 4.24 -12.48
C VAL A 325 11.61 5.59 -12.69
N GLY A 326 10.32 5.58 -13.10
CA GLY A 326 9.52 6.80 -13.23
C GLY A 326 9.38 7.55 -11.90
N ALA A 327 9.13 6.84 -10.81
CA ALA A 327 9.04 7.42 -9.47
C ALA A 327 10.38 8.03 -9.02
N LEU A 328 11.51 7.35 -9.25
CA LEU A 328 12.86 7.85 -8.97
C LEU A 328 13.16 9.16 -9.70
N LEU A 329 12.93 9.18 -11.02
CA LEU A 329 13.16 10.37 -11.83
C LEU A 329 12.31 11.55 -11.34
N SER A 330 11.04 11.29 -11.01
CA SER A 330 10.14 12.33 -10.49
C SER A 330 10.60 12.86 -9.15
N LEU A 331 11.14 12.02 -8.28
CA LEU A 331 11.66 12.42 -6.99
C LEU A 331 12.91 13.31 -7.15
N LEU A 332 13.81 12.95 -8.06
CA LEU A 332 14.99 13.77 -8.38
C LEU A 332 14.57 15.14 -8.95
N ILE A 333 13.60 15.18 -9.87
CA ILE A 333 13.05 16.42 -10.42
C ILE A 333 12.40 17.25 -9.32
N PHE A 334 11.57 16.63 -8.46
CA PHE A 334 10.91 17.31 -7.35
C PHE A 334 11.93 17.89 -6.36
N GLY A 335 13.00 17.15 -6.04
CA GLY A 335 14.09 17.63 -5.17
C GLY A 335 14.89 18.78 -5.76
N ALA A 336 15.11 18.76 -7.10
CA ALA A 336 15.88 19.80 -7.80
C ALA A 336 15.10 21.09 -8.07
N VAL A 337 13.80 20.97 -8.36
CA VAL A 337 12.96 22.08 -8.86
C VAL A 337 11.83 22.43 -7.87
N GLY A 338 11.62 21.63 -6.82
CA GLY A 338 10.44 21.70 -5.92
C GLY A 338 10.17 23.08 -5.31
N GLY A 339 11.18 23.90 -5.09
CA GLY A 339 11.01 25.28 -4.60
C GLY A 339 10.59 26.31 -5.66
N ARG A 340 10.65 25.98 -6.95
CA ARG A 340 10.41 26.93 -8.06
C ARG A 340 8.98 26.86 -8.61
N ILE A 341 8.34 25.70 -8.55
CA ILE A 341 7.00 25.45 -9.08
C ILE A 341 6.03 25.28 -7.90
N PRO A 342 4.80 25.82 -7.97
CA PRO A 342 3.79 25.60 -6.93
C PRO A 342 3.46 24.12 -6.73
N TYR A 343 3.35 23.67 -5.50
CA TYR A 343 3.02 22.26 -5.17
C TYR A 343 1.74 21.76 -5.84
N LYS A 344 0.75 22.65 -6.05
CA LYS A 344 -0.47 22.30 -6.79
C LYS A 344 -0.19 21.84 -8.22
N MET A 345 0.74 22.49 -8.92
CA MET A 345 1.08 22.13 -10.31
C MET A 345 1.71 20.75 -10.40
N TYR A 346 2.58 20.41 -9.44
CA TYR A 346 3.10 19.04 -9.36
C TYR A 346 1.98 18.03 -9.14
N ALA A 347 1.02 18.31 -8.24
CA ALA A 347 -0.10 17.42 -7.98
C ALA A 347 -1.01 17.26 -9.23
N VAL A 348 -1.25 18.35 -10.00
CA VAL A 348 -1.99 18.29 -11.27
C VAL A 348 -1.29 17.37 -12.27
N VAL A 349 0.02 17.57 -12.49
CA VAL A 349 0.82 16.71 -13.38
C VAL A 349 0.83 15.26 -12.85
N GLY A 350 0.92 15.09 -11.54
CA GLY A 350 0.88 13.77 -10.89
C GLY A 350 -0.41 13.01 -11.19
N PHE A 351 -1.57 13.62 -10.93
CA PHE A 351 -2.86 12.98 -11.22
C PHE A 351 -3.10 12.79 -12.71
N PHE A 352 -2.63 13.70 -13.55
CA PHE A 352 -2.69 13.53 -15.01
C PHE A 352 -1.88 12.31 -15.47
N CYS A 353 -0.64 12.15 -14.99
CA CYS A 353 0.19 10.99 -15.32
C CYS A 353 -0.39 9.68 -14.75
N LEU A 354 -0.93 9.68 -13.53
CA LEU A 354 -1.65 8.52 -12.97
C LEU A 354 -2.84 8.14 -13.85
N GLY A 355 -3.65 9.13 -14.23
CA GLY A 355 -4.81 8.93 -15.10
C GLY A 355 -4.41 8.42 -16.48
N LEU A 356 -3.38 9.00 -17.10
CA LEU A 356 -2.88 8.58 -18.41
C LEU A 356 -2.32 7.15 -18.36
N GLY A 357 -1.48 6.81 -17.39
CA GLY A 357 -0.95 5.46 -17.21
C GLY A 357 -2.06 4.44 -16.98
N GLY A 358 -3.06 4.76 -16.13
CA GLY A 358 -4.25 3.93 -15.93
C GLY A 358 -5.09 3.78 -17.19
N TRP A 359 -5.27 4.86 -17.96
CA TRP A 359 -5.99 4.84 -19.24
C TRP A 359 -5.30 3.94 -20.27
N MET A 360 -3.98 4.02 -20.38
CA MET A 360 -3.20 3.15 -21.29
C MET A 360 -3.31 1.68 -20.88
N LEU A 361 -3.22 1.34 -19.58
CA LEU A 361 -3.45 -0.02 -19.07
C LEU A 361 -4.90 -0.49 -19.26
N GLY A 362 -5.84 0.43 -19.39
CA GLY A 362 -7.24 0.16 -19.72
C GLY A 362 -7.51 -0.13 -21.21
N HIS A 363 -6.50 -0.19 -22.09
CA HIS A 363 -6.63 -0.42 -23.53
C HIS A 363 -5.62 -1.45 -24.04
N LEU A 364 -5.49 -2.56 -23.31
CA LEU A 364 -4.61 -3.68 -23.67
C LEU A 364 -5.37 -4.77 -24.42
N ASN A 365 -4.64 -5.71 -25.03
CA ASN A 365 -5.18 -6.95 -25.58
C ASN A 365 -4.36 -8.16 -25.08
N LEU A 366 -4.73 -9.38 -25.43
CA LEU A 366 -4.02 -10.60 -24.99
C LEU A 366 -2.69 -10.81 -25.73
N GLU A 367 -2.48 -10.17 -26.89
CA GLU A 367 -1.30 -10.33 -27.76
C GLU A 367 -0.42 -9.07 -27.70
N ILE A 368 -0.20 -8.52 -26.50
CA ILE A 368 0.59 -7.30 -26.32
C ILE A 368 2.08 -7.58 -26.20
N SER A 369 2.87 -6.65 -26.71
CA SER A 369 4.30 -6.61 -26.40
C SER A 369 4.55 -6.13 -24.98
N GLN A 370 5.66 -6.54 -24.38
CA GLN A 370 6.06 -6.09 -23.05
C GLN A 370 6.12 -4.56 -22.92
N MET A 371 6.46 -3.85 -24.00
CA MET A 371 6.52 -2.38 -24.04
C MET A 371 5.16 -1.71 -23.76
N ASN A 372 4.06 -2.35 -24.14
CA ASN A 372 2.71 -1.86 -23.84
C ASN A 372 2.37 -1.90 -22.35
N ILE A 373 3.18 -2.59 -21.54
CA ILE A 373 3.08 -2.62 -20.07
C ILE A 373 4.12 -1.68 -19.46
N VAL A 374 5.35 -1.67 -19.99
CA VAL A 374 6.49 -0.88 -19.50
C VAL A 374 6.19 0.63 -19.53
N ILE A 375 5.74 1.14 -20.69
CA ILE A 375 5.49 2.59 -20.86
C ILE A 375 4.40 3.13 -19.91
N PRO A 376 3.21 2.52 -19.83
CA PRO A 376 2.20 2.97 -18.87
C PRO A 376 2.68 2.91 -17.42
N ASN A 377 3.43 1.87 -17.03
CA ASN A 377 3.98 1.76 -15.69
C ASN A 377 4.99 2.86 -15.38
N PHE A 378 5.85 3.21 -16.33
CA PHE A 378 6.79 4.32 -16.17
C PHE A 378 6.04 5.65 -15.94
N ILE A 379 5.03 5.95 -16.76
CA ILE A 379 4.19 7.15 -16.61
C ILE A 379 3.44 7.13 -15.26
N PHE A 380 2.91 5.98 -14.87
CA PHE A 380 2.23 5.80 -13.60
C PHE A 380 3.17 6.07 -12.41
N GLY A 381 4.43 5.64 -12.51
CA GLY A 381 5.48 5.93 -11.52
C GLY A 381 5.75 7.42 -11.35
N ILE A 382 5.82 8.17 -12.45
CA ILE A 382 5.93 9.63 -12.42
C ILE A 382 4.74 10.23 -11.66
N GLY A 383 3.54 9.76 -11.98
CA GLY A 383 2.32 10.23 -11.37
C GLY A 383 2.26 10.01 -9.86
N LEU A 384 2.78 8.89 -9.36
CA LEU A 384 2.77 8.56 -7.92
C LEU A 384 3.50 9.62 -7.08
N VAL A 385 4.71 9.96 -7.43
CA VAL A 385 5.52 10.92 -6.65
C VAL A 385 4.96 12.33 -6.75
N PHE A 386 4.61 12.75 -7.96
CA PHE A 386 4.09 14.09 -8.19
C PHE A 386 2.66 14.30 -7.65
N SER A 387 1.89 13.22 -7.39
CA SER A 387 0.61 13.34 -6.69
C SER A 387 0.80 13.33 -5.17
N MET A 388 1.54 12.36 -4.62
CA MET A 388 1.58 12.12 -3.17
C MET A 388 2.44 13.15 -2.41
N MET A 389 3.66 13.43 -2.86
CA MET A 389 4.59 14.30 -2.12
C MET A 389 4.07 15.74 -1.95
N PRO A 390 3.59 16.41 -3.00
CA PRO A 390 3.02 17.75 -2.86
C PRO A 390 1.75 17.76 -2.00
N LEU A 391 0.92 16.71 -2.06
CA LEU A 391 -0.30 16.63 -1.27
C LEU A 391 -0.03 16.51 0.23
N VAL A 392 0.98 15.74 0.64
CA VAL A 392 1.40 15.66 2.04
C VAL A 392 1.78 17.06 2.55
N THR A 393 2.56 17.82 1.77
CA THR A 393 2.95 19.18 2.12
C THR A 393 1.76 20.13 2.14
N LEU A 394 0.93 20.14 1.08
CA LEU A 394 -0.23 21.03 0.96
C LEU A 394 -1.28 20.78 2.04
N SER A 395 -1.49 19.53 2.44
CA SER A 395 -2.44 19.19 3.49
C SER A 395 -2.03 19.70 4.87
N CYS A 396 -0.73 19.84 5.11
CA CYS A 396 -0.19 20.26 6.41
C CYS A 396 0.25 21.73 6.46
N ILE A 397 0.26 22.44 5.33
CA ILE A 397 0.83 23.80 5.22
C ILE A 397 0.14 24.83 6.11
N THR A 398 -1.12 24.62 6.45
CA THR A 398 -1.94 25.50 7.30
C THR A 398 -1.94 25.10 8.77
N LEU A 399 -1.36 23.95 9.11
CA LEU A 399 -1.31 23.44 10.46
C LEU A 399 -0.14 24.03 11.27
N ARG A 400 -0.33 24.11 12.60
CA ARG A 400 0.75 24.49 13.53
C ARG A 400 1.73 23.33 13.71
N ASN A 401 3.00 23.63 14.00
CA ASN A 401 4.04 22.60 14.22
C ASN A 401 3.66 21.56 15.28
N GLU A 402 2.97 21.99 16.37
CA GLU A 402 2.49 21.13 17.44
C GLU A 402 1.45 20.08 16.96
N GLN A 403 0.77 20.36 15.85
CA GLN A 403 -0.25 19.48 15.27
C GLN A 403 0.32 18.50 14.23
N MET A 404 1.55 18.71 13.75
CA MET A 404 2.14 17.94 12.64
C MET A 404 2.23 16.45 12.93
N THR A 405 2.68 16.05 14.14
CA THR A 405 2.81 14.64 14.54
C THR A 405 1.45 13.95 14.55
N ASN A 406 0.44 14.60 15.14
CA ASN A 406 -0.92 14.08 15.16
C ASN A 406 -1.53 14.01 13.75
N ALA A 407 -1.32 15.03 12.93
CA ALA A 407 -1.77 15.08 11.54
C ALA A 407 -1.17 13.94 10.71
N SER A 408 0.14 13.70 10.82
CA SER A 408 0.83 12.61 10.12
C SER A 408 0.32 11.24 10.55
N GLY A 409 0.12 11.01 11.85
CA GLY A 409 -0.46 9.76 12.37
C GLY A 409 -1.86 9.51 11.83
N PHE A 410 -2.71 10.54 11.85
CA PHE A 410 -4.08 10.44 11.34
C PHE A 410 -4.14 10.23 9.82
N GLN A 411 -3.29 10.93 9.06
CA GLN A 411 -3.16 10.72 7.61
C GLN A 411 -2.72 9.29 7.28
N ASN A 412 -1.72 8.76 7.98
CA ASN A 412 -1.22 7.41 7.74
C ASN A 412 -2.27 6.35 8.05
N LEU A 413 -3.03 6.51 9.16
CA LEU A 413 -4.16 5.64 9.47
C LEU A 413 -5.20 5.64 8.34
N LEU A 414 -5.63 6.83 7.90
CA LEU A 414 -6.63 6.96 6.84
C LEU A 414 -6.12 6.47 5.48
N LYS A 415 -4.84 6.68 5.15
CA LYS A 415 -4.21 6.12 3.95
C LYS A 415 -4.22 4.59 3.96
N THR A 416 -3.92 3.97 5.09
CA THR A 416 -3.93 2.50 5.23
C THR A 416 -5.35 1.95 5.00
N ILE A 417 -6.36 2.56 5.64
CA ILE A 417 -7.77 2.20 5.41
C ILE A 417 -8.15 2.40 3.94
N GLY A 418 -7.75 3.54 3.34
CA GLY A 418 -7.98 3.83 1.93
C GLY A 418 -7.35 2.80 0.98
N GLY A 419 -6.14 2.35 1.31
CA GLY A 419 -5.47 1.27 0.58
C GLY A 419 -6.25 -0.04 0.60
N SER A 420 -6.72 -0.45 1.78
CA SER A 420 -7.56 -1.65 1.95
C SER A 420 -8.90 -1.53 1.19
N ILE A 421 -9.53 -0.35 1.23
CA ILE A 421 -10.72 -0.07 0.41
C ILE A 421 -10.40 -0.23 -1.08
N GLY A 422 -9.28 0.34 -1.54
CA GLY A 422 -8.87 0.29 -2.94
C GLY A 422 -8.65 -1.14 -3.45
N THR A 423 -7.92 -1.96 -2.70
CA THR A 423 -7.68 -3.38 -3.04
C THR A 423 -8.96 -4.20 -3.04
N SER A 424 -9.83 -3.98 -2.08
CA SER A 424 -11.12 -4.66 -1.96
C SER A 424 -12.08 -4.29 -3.09
N LEU A 425 -12.21 -3.00 -3.39
CA LEU A 425 -13.05 -2.51 -4.49
C LEU A 425 -12.59 -3.06 -5.83
N VAL A 426 -11.29 -3.06 -6.11
CA VAL A 426 -10.80 -3.56 -7.40
C VAL A 426 -10.99 -5.07 -7.54
N ALA A 427 -10.82 -5.85 -6.48
CA ALA A 427 -11.12 -7.29 -6.50
C ALA A 427 -12.61 -7.54 -6.83
N THR A 428 -13.49 -6.73 -6.23
CA THR A 428 -14.93 -6.77 -6.50
C THR A 428 -15.25 -6.37 -7.96
N PHE A 429 -14.63 -5.31 -8.47
CA PHE A 429 -14.83 -4.87 -9.86
C PHE A 429 -14.41 -5.95 -10.85
N ILE A 430 -13.24 -6.58 -10.67
CA ILE A 430 -12.77 -7.66 -11.54
C ILE A 430 -13.78 -8.83 -11.51
N SER A 431 -14.23 -9.24 -10.32
CA SER A 431 -15.23 -10.32 -10.18
C SER A 431 -16.54 -9.98 -10.90
N ARG A 432 -17.14 -8.83 -10.59
CA ARG A 432 -18.44 -8.41 -11.15
C ARG A 432 -18.38 -8.08 -12.64
N PHE A 433 -17.34 -7.38 -13.09
CA PHE A 433 -17.18 -7.08 -14.51
C PHE A 433 -16.88 -8.33 -15.33
N SER A 434 -16.10 -9.28 -14.80
CA SER A 434 -15.89 -10.57 -15.47
C SER A 434 -17.20 -11.33 -15.67
N GLN A 435 -18.08 -11.37 -14.66
CA GLN A 435 -19.41 -11.96 -14.76
C GLN A 435 -20.30 -11.22 -15.76
N MET A 436 -20.28 -9.88 -15.74
CA MET A 436 -21.05 -9.06 -16.67
C MET A 436 -20.61 -9.28 -18.12
N HIS A 437 -19.29 -9.25 -18.37
CA HIS A 437 -18.76 -9.52 -19.72
C HIS A 437 -19.04 -10.95 -20.17
N GLN A 438 -18.94 -11.93 -19.28
CA GLN A 438 -19.30 -13.31 -19.55
C GLN A 438 -20.77 -13.43 -19.97
N TYR A 439 -21.68 -12.79 -19.23
CA TYR A 439 -23.11 -12.78 -19.57
C TYR A 439 -23.37 -12.15 -20.94
N MET A 440 -22.66 -11.10 -21.31
CA MET A 440 -22.77 -10.46 -22.62
C MET A 440 -22.20 -11.33 -23.75
N MET A 441 -20.98 -11.87 -23.55
CA MET A 441 -20.25 -12.57 -24.62
C MET A 441 -20.78 -13.99 -24.87
N VAL A 442 -21.31 -14.67 -23.86
CA VAL A 442 -21.92 -16.00 -24.00
C VAL A 442 -23.04 -16.00 -25.03
N LYS A 443 -23.77 -14.90 -25.17
CA LYS A 443 -24.83 -14.74 -26.17
C LYS A 443 -24.35 -14.89 -27.63
N SER A 444 -23.05 -14.68 -27.86
CA SER A 444 -22.40 -14.80 -29.16
C SER A 444 -21.92 -16.24 -29.46
N LEU A 445 -21.89 -17.14 -28.46
CA LEU A 445 -21.52 -18.54 -28.62
C LEU A 445 -22.74 -19.42 -28.97
N THR A 446 -23.47 -19.05 -30.00
CA THR A 446 -24.67 -19.76 -30.45
C THR A 446 -24.45 -20.35 -31.86
N PRO A 447 -25.04 -21.49 -32.17
CA PRO A 447 -24.94 -22.10 -33.51
C PRO A 447 -25.41 -21.20 -34.64
N THR A 448 -26.27 -20.22 -34.35
CA THR A 448 -26.77 -19.23 -35.30
C THR A 448 -25.74 -18.14 -35.64
N ASN A 449 -24.67 -18.03 -34.89
CA ASN A 449 -23.56 -17.10 -35.19
C ASN A 449 -22.57 -17.76 -36.15
N ASN A 450 -22.53 -17.30 -37.40
CA ASN A 450 -21.68 -17.86 -38.44
C ASN A 450 -20.20 -17.88 -38.05
N ILE A 451 -19.69 -16.83 -37.39
CA ILE A 451 -18.29 -16.75 -36.95
C ILE A 451 -17.99 -17.82 -35.89
N TYR A 452 -18.90 -18.04 -34.96
CA TYR A 452 -18.75 -19.09 -33.96
C TYR A 452 -18.78 -20.48 -34.62
N ALA A 453 -19.74 -20.74 -35.51
CA ALA A 453 -19.88 -22.01 -36.21
C ALA A 453 -18.65 -22.34 -37.06
N GLU A 454 -18.08 -21.36 -37.78
CA GLU A 454 -16.85 -21.49 -38.56
C GLU A 454 -15.65 -21.83 -37.68
N ARG A 455 -15.43 -21.07 -36.60
CA ARG A 455 -14.35 -21.35 -35.65
C ARG A 455 -14.52 -22.69 -34.95
N LEU A 456 -15.73 -23.04 -34.55
CA LEU A 456 -16.02 -24.31 -33.93
C LEU A 456 -15.71 -25.48 -34.85
N SER A 457 -16.10 -25.41 -36.13
CA SER A 457 -15.76 -26.46 -37.11
C SER A 457 -14.26 -26.56 -37.39
N ALA A 458 -13.56 -25.46 -37.47
CA ALA A 458 -12.11 -25.44 -37.65
C ALA A 458 -11.37 -26.12 -36.47
N TYR A 459 -11.70 -25.74 -35.23
CA TYR A 459 -11.11 -26.38 -34.05
C TYR A 459 -11.53 -27.84 -33.91
N ALA A 460 -12.79 -28.20 -34.16
CA ALA A 460 -13.27 -29.58 -34.14
C ALA A 460 -12.52 -30.45 -35.16
N GLY A 461 -12.32 -29.94 -36.39
CA GLY A 461 -11.53 -30.64 -37.41
C GLY A 461 -10.11 -30.92 -36.95
N THR A 462 -9.44 -29.92 -36.32
CA THR A 462 -8.10 -30.08 -35.78
C THR A 462 -8.07 -31.10 -34.65
N PHE A 463 -8.94 -31.01 -33.66
CA PHE A 463 -8.94 -31.94 -32.51
C PHE A 463 -9.33 -33.36 -32.88
N THR A 464 -10.27 -33.55 -33.82
CA THR A 464 -10.66 -34.87 -34.32
C THR A 464 -9.47 -35.64 -34.93
N GLN A 465 -8.51 -34.93 -35.56
CA GLN A 465 -7.28 -35.55 -36.08
C GLN A 465 -6.38 -36.13 -34.96
N TYR A 466 -6.39 -35.54 -33.77
CA TYR A 466 -5.58 -35.99 -32.64
C TYR A 466 -6.28 -37.08 -31.80
N VAL A 467 -7.60 -37.02 -31.65
CA VAL A 467 -8.35 -37.90 -30.70
C VAL A 467 -9.06 -39.04 -31.45
N SER A 468 -9.13 -39.03 -32.79
CA SER A 468 -9.80 -40.00 -33.63
C SER A 468 -11.29 -40.23 -33.32
N ASP A 469 -11.92 -39.36 -32.51
CA ASP A 469 -13.33 -39.37 -32.17
C ASP A 469 -13.95 -38.00 -32.39
N SER A 470 -14.96 -37.95 -33.25
CA SER A 470 -15.60 -36.70 -33.63
C SER A 470 -16.38 -36.03 -32.51
N PHE A 471 -16.96 -36.80 -31.59
CA PHE A 471 -17.68 -36.26 -30.43
C PHE A 471 -16.78 -35.59 -29.44
N THR A 472 -15.68 -36.27 -29.08
CA THR A 472 -14.63 -35.74 -28.19
C THR A 472 -13.95 -34.53 -28.83
N GLY A 473 -13.66 -34.54 -30.14
CA GLY A 473 -13.10 -33.40 -30.85
C GLY A 473 -14.00 -32.18 -30.82
N MET A 474 -15.31 -32.34 -31.00
CA MET A 474 -16.29 -31.26 -30.89
C MET A 474 -16.36 -30.68 -29.48
N TYR A 475 -16.39 -31.54 -28.45
CA TYR A 475 -16.41 -31.12 -27.06
C TYR A 475 -15.15 -30.31 -26.68
N MET A 476 -13.96 -30.77 -27.12
CA MET A 476 -12.71 -30.05 -26.93
C MET A 476 -12.72 -28.68 -27.63
N ALA A 477 -13.27 -28.60 -28.84
CA ALA A 477 -13.41 -27.34 -29.57
C ALA A 477 -14.32 -26.33 -28.84
N GLN A 478 -15.48 -26.81 -28.36
CA GLN A 478 -16.40 -25.96 -27.56
C GLN A 478 -15.73 -25.46 -26.28
N THR A 479 -15.06 -26.36 -25.55
CA THR A 479 -14.36 -26.01 -24.30
C THR A 479 -13.23 -24.99 -24.56
N THR A 480 -12.50 -25.15 -25.65
CA THR A 480 -11.41 -24.23 -26.02
C THR A 480 -11.96 -22.84 -26.34
N LEU A 481 -12.99 -22.73 -27.15
CA LEU A 481 -13.62 -21.46 -27.47
C LEU A 481 -14.25 -20.78 -26.24
N TYR A 482 -14.88 -21.56 -25.35
CA TYR A 482 -15.42 -21.06 -24.10
C TYR A 482 -14.32 -20.53 -23.18
N ASN A 483 -13.20 -21.24 -23.05
CA ASN A 483 -12.05 -20.77 -22.26
C ASN A 483 -11.41 -19.51 -22.86
N GLN A 484 -11.29 -19.40 -24.17
CA GLN A 484 -10.82 -18.18 -24.84
C GLN A 484 -11.75 -17.00 -24.54
N MET A 485 -13.08 -17.21 -24.60
CA MET A 485 -14.05 -16.19 -24.19
C MET A 485 -13.88 -15.78 -22.74
N LEU A 486 -13.70 -16.73 -21.81
CA LEU A 486 -13.47 -16.43 -20.39
C LEU A 486 -12.21 -15.61 -20.16
N GLN A 487 -11.12 -15.89 -20.89
CA GLN A 487 -9.90 -15.08 -20.85
C GLN A 487 -10.15 -13.65 -21.31
N GLN A 488 -10.92 -13.47 -22.40
CA GLN A 488 -11.32 -12.14 -22.88
C GLN A 488 -12.19 -11.41 -21.84
N CYS A 489 -13.16 -12.08 -21.21
CA CYS A 489 -14.00 -11.49 -20.17
C CYS A 489 -13.15 -11.00 -18.98
N LYS A 490 -12.16 -11.78 -18.54
CA LYS A 490 -11.22 -11.37 -17.50
C LYS A 490 -10.38 -10.17 -17.92
N LEU A 491 -9.84 -10.18 -19.15
CA LEU A 491 -9.08 -9.04 -19.67
C LEU A 491 -9.90 -7.74 -19.62
N TRP A 492 -11.13 -7.78 -20.15
CA TRP A 492 -12.03 -6.62 -20.13
C TRP A 492 -12.31 -6.13 -18.70
N ALA A 493 -12.48 -7.05 -17.74
CA ALA A 493 -12.68 -6.69 -16.34
C ALA A 493 -11.46 -5.97 -15.72
N TYR A 494 -10.23 -6.40 -16.04
CA TYR A 494 -9.01 -5.71 -15.65
C TYR A 494 -8.93 -4.32 -16.29
N MET A 495 -9.19 -4.24 -17.61
CA MET A 495 -9.17 -2.97 -18.35
C MET A 495 -10.17 -1.96 -17.80
N ASP A 496 -11.41 -2.37 -17.52
CA ASP A 496 -12.43 -1.50 -16.95
C ASP A 496 -12.04 -1.00 -15.56
N SER A 497 -11.39 -1.84 -14.75
CA SER A 497 -10.86 -1.44 -13.44
C SER A 497 -9.79 -0.34 -13.59
N PHE A 498 -8.86 -0.47 -14.53
CA PHE A 498 -7.88 0.58 -14.81
C PHE A 498 -8.50 1.86 -15.38
N ARG A 499 -9.55 1.75 -16.23
CA ARG A 499 -10.31 2.91 -16.74
C ARG A 499 -10.99 3.69 -15.60
N ILE A 500 -11.60 2.98 -14.63
CA ILE A 500 -12.20 3.61 -13.46
C ILE A 500 -11.14 4.37 -12.65
N PHE A 501 -9.96 3.80 -12.45
CA PHE A 501 -8.86 4.51 -11.78
C PHE A 501 -8.43 5.77 -12.54
N ALA A 502 -8.32 5.67 -13.87
CA ALA A 502 -7.99 6.81 -14.71
C ALA A 502 -9.01 7.95 -14.58
N VAL A 503 -10.29 7.62 -14.68
CA VAL A 503 -11.40 8.59 -14.51
C VAL A 503 -11.35 9.19 -13.10
N GLY A 504 -11.15 8.37 -12.07
CA GLY A 504 -10.98 8.85 -10.69
C GLY A 504 -9.85 9.87 -10.56
N CYS A 505 -8.68 9.59 -11.16
CA CYS A 505 -7.55 10.53 -11.16
C CYS A 505 -7.90 11.86 -11.86
N PHE A 506 -8.58 11.82 -13.01
CA PHE A 506 -8.97 13.03 -13.72
C PHE A 506 -10.00 13.88 -12.95
N ILE A 507 -10.93 13.23 -12.23
CA ILE A 507 -11.90 13.93 -11.36
C ILE A 507 -11.19 14.63 -10.17
N LEU A 508 -10.06 14.08 -9.69
CA LEU A 508 -9.30 14.72 -8.61
C LEU A 508 -8.57 15.98 -9.03
N ILE A 509 -8.26 16.17 -10.31
CA ILE A 509 -7.55 17.36 -10.80
C ILE A 509 -8.29 18.67 -10.48
N PRO A 510 -9.58 18.86 -10.83
CA PRO A 510 -10.29 20.08 -10.47
C PRO A 510 -10.42 20.30 -8.95
N LEU A 511 -10.50 19.22 -8.16
CA LEU A 511 -10.58 19.31 -6.70
C LEU A 511 -9.29 19.86 -6.05
N LEU A 512 -8.13 19.75 -6.71
CA LEU A 512 -6.88 20.35 -6.24
C LEU A 512 -6.95 21.88 -6.11
N PHE A 513 -7.79 22.53 -6.90
CA PHE A 513 -7.92 23.99 -6.86
C PHE A 513 -8.65 24.50 -5.62
N ILE A 514 -9.38 23.63 -4.90
CA ILE A 514 -10.02 23.93 -3.61
C ILE A 514 -8.98 24.13 -2.50
N LEU A 515 -7.84 23.41 -2.56
CA LEU A 515 -6.76 23.55 -1.59
C LEU A 515 -6.19 24.97 -1.61
N LYS A 516 -5.89 25.55 -0.45
CA LYS A 516 -5.14 26.80 -0.36
C LYS A 516 -3.69 26.54 -0.79
N GLY A 517 -3.21 27.31 -1.74
CA GLY A 517 -1.81 27.26 -2.17
C GLY A 517 -0.88 27.92 -1.18
N GLU A 518 0.41 27.73 -1.39
CA GLU A 518 1.49 28.44 -0.72
C GLU A 518 1.36 29.94 -1.04
N ASN A 519 1.09 30.78 -0.03
CA ASN A 519 1.25 32.22 -0.17
C ASN A 519 2.77 32.48 -0.26
N ARG A 520 3.29 32.56 -1.46
CA ARG A 520 4.64 33.06 -1.69
C ARG A 520 4.62 34.58 -1.36
N THR A 521 4.78 34.90 -0.08
CA THR A 521 5.35 36.22 0.24
C THR A 521 6.76 36.18 -0.32
N THR A 522 6.94 36.90 -1.42
CA THR A 522 8.24 37.24 -2.01
C THR A 522 9.21 37.61 -0.88
N LYS A 523 10.12 36.71 -0.54
CA LYS A 523 11.36 37.11 0.09
C LYS A 523 12.25 37.63 -1.04
N ASN A 524 12.20 38.97 -1.25
CA ASN A 524 13.28 39.71 -1.86
C ASN A 524 14.51 39.60 -0.97
#